data_1f742bf95d55829809308f15fdcb82c3
#
_entry.id   1f742bf95d55829809308f15fdcb82c3
#
_cell.length_a   1.000
_cell.length_b   1.000
_cell.length_c   1.000
_cell.angle_alpha   90.00
_cell.angle_beta   90.00
_cell.angle_gamma   90.00
#
_symmetry.space_group_name_H-M   'P 1'
#
loop_
_entity.id
_entity.type
_entity.pdbx_description
1 polymer ?
#
loop_
_entity_poly.entity_id
_entity_poly.type
_entity_poly.pdbx_seq_one_letter_code
_entity_poly.pdbx_strand_id
1 'polypeptide(L)'
;MRITAVDDKKNLFEVRDLIPMDILEAVNKIDLDQVPYDKMGWLEFSSRKALQPLDGSAMAELQNYIKTLHNVLSDSLGFKVHTIESTFWLDSHNFIFPAHIDNPGIESAMQIYLNDCPNTGTIFYQVEPEEIEDKDDSQKWHYTGTIPPRSIRHEFAFEKNNGYIMINNRTQLHGMNGKLNASQRRFSLYCWIN
;
A
#
# COMPACT_ATOMS: atom_id res chain seq x y z
N MET A 1 17.93 3.45 -2.02
CA MET A 1 16.58 3.68 -2.56
C MET A 1 16.57 3.51 -4.07
N ARG A 2 15.59 2.77 -4.60
CA ARG A 2 15.38 2.59 -6.04
C ARG A 2 13.88 2.59 -6.33
N ILE A 3 13.45 3.35 -7.33
CA ILE A 3 12.09 3.40 -7.84
C ILE A 3 12.18 3.08 -9.34
N THR A 4 11.49 2.04 -9.78
CA THR A 4 11.59 1.54 -11.16
C THR A 4 10.20 1.27 -11.72
N ALA A 5 9.89 1.83 -12.89
CA ALA A 5 8.62 1.53 -13.56
C ALA A 5 8.52 0.03 -13.87
N VAL A 6 7.36 -0.55 -13.60
CA VAL A 6 7.08 -1.98 -13.85
C VAL A 6 6.88 -2.24 -15.34
N ASP A 7 6.31 -1.26 -16.05
CA ASP A 7 6.03 -1.36 -17.48
C ASP A 7 6.11 0.03 -18.18
N ASP A 8 5.93 0.02 -19.48
CA ASP A 8 6.00 1.23 -20.31
C ASP A 8 4.87 2.25 -20.02
N LYS A 9 3.78 1.83 -19.35
CA LYS A 9 2.67 2.73 -18.98
C LYS A 9 3.05 3.72 -17.89
N LYS A 10 4.13 3.44 -17.14
CA LYS A 10 4.68 4.28 -16.07
C LYS A 10 3.62 4.74 -15.06
N ASN A 11 2.69 3.86 -14.72
CA ASN A 11 1.65 4.11 -13.73
C ASN A 11 1.70 3.11 -12.56
N LEU A 12 2.69 2.22 -12.58
CA LEU A 12 3.01 1.28 -11.53
C LEU A 12 4.54 1.17 -11.40
N PHE A 13 5.04 1.33 -10.19
CA PHE A 13 6.48 1.34 -9.91
C PHE A 13 6.79 0.37 -8.77
N GLU A 14 7.89 -0.34 -8.90
CA GLU A 14 8.51 -1.07 -7.81
C GLU A 14 9.37 -0.11 -6.98
N VAL A 15 9.28 -0.23 -5.66
CA VAL A 15 10.09 0.52 -4.70
C VAL A 15 10.94 -0.46 -3.89
N ARG A 16 12.25 -0.19 -3.83
CA ARG A 16 13.18 -0.98 -3.02
C ARG A 16 14.10 -0.09 -2.20
N ASP A 17 14.39 -0.51 -0.97
CA ASP A 17 15.34 0.15 -0.07
C ASP A 17 15.00 1.65 0.14
N LEU A 18 13.70 1.95 0.31
CA LEU A 18 13.24 3.32 0.48
C LEU A 18 13.63 3.88 1.85
N ILE A 19 13.49 3.07 2.89
CA ILE A 19 13.67 3.48 4.28
C ILE A 19 15.12 3.24 4.69
N PRO A 20 15.82 4.22 5.33
CA PRO A 20 17.11 4.01 5.96
C PRO A 20 17.05 2.84 6.95
N MET A 21 18.10 2.02 6.97
CA MET A 21 18.09 0.77 7.73
C MET A 21 18.00 1.00 9.25
N ASP A 22 18.59 2.05 9.77
CA ASP A 22 18.52 2.45 11.18
C ASP A 22 17.08 2.77 11.61
N ILE A 23 16.33 3.54 10.81
CA ILE A 23 14.90 3.83 11.04
C ILE A 23 14.08 2.52 10.96
N LEU A 24 14.32 1.71 9.93
CA LEU A 24 13.59 0.47 9.73
C LEU A 24 13.81 -0.53 10.88
N GLU A 25 15.05 -0.67 11.35
CA GLU A 25 15.38 -1.52 12.49
C GLU A 25 14.76 -0.99 13.79
N ALA A 26 14.74 0.32 14.00
CA ALA A 26 14.08 0.92 15.14
C ALA A 26 12.57 0.64 15.15
N VAL A 27 11.91 0.79 13.98
CA VAL A 27 10.48 0.47 13.82
C VAL A 27 10.20 -1.01 14.07
N ASN A 28 11.06 -1.92 13.61
CA ASN A 28 10.87 -3.37 13.80
C ASN A 28 11.11 -3.86 15.24
N LYS A 29 11.68 -3.02 16.13
CA LYS A 29 11.83 -3.33 17.57
C LYS A 29 10.61 -2.96 18.39
N ILE A 30 9.62 -2.27 17.79
CA ILE A 30 8.40 -1.85 18.49
C ILE A 30 7.50 -3.08 18.76
N ASP A 31 7.02 -3.20 19.98
CA ASP A 31 5.93 -4.14 20.30
C ASP A 31 4.61 -3.58 19.73
N LEU A 32 4.23 -4.05 18.54
CA LEU A 32 3.05 -3.57 17.82
C LEU A 32 1.72 -3.84 18.56
N ASP A 33 1.70 -4.77 19.52
CA ASP A 33 0.51 -5.05 20.31
C ASP A 33 0.26 -3.99 21.39
N GLN A 34 1.28 -3.20 21.73
CA GLN A 34 1.19 -2.08 22.66
C GLN A 34 0.95 -0.73 21.98
N VAL A 35 1.01 -0.67 20.62
CA VAL A 35 0.77 0.59 19.91
C VAL A 35 -0.74 0.88 19.89
N PRO A 36 -1.17 2.10 20.25
CA PRO A 36 -2.55 2.53 20.09
C PRO A 36 -3.02 2.37 18.64
N TYR A 37 -4.29 2.04 18.47
CA TYR A 37 -4.88 1.89 17.13
C TYR A 37 -6.31 2.39 17.08
N ASP A 38 -6.70 2.90 15.92
CA ASP A 38 -8.08 3.19 15.60
C ASP A 38 -8.79 1.98 15.02
N LYS A 39 -10.00 1.73 15.52
CA LYS A 39 -10.97 0.90 14.83
C LYS A 39 -11.64 1.80 13.78
N MET A 40 -11.13 1.76 12.58
CA MET A 40 -11.76 2.45 11.46
C MET A 40 -13.14 1.84 11.24
N GLY A 41 -14.20 2.57 11.62
CA GLY A 41 -15.59 2.06 11.60
C GLY A 41 -16.13 1.69 10.21
N TRP A 42 -15.40 2.03 9.13
CA TRP A 42 -15.72 1.64 7.76
C TRP A 42 -14.96 0.38 7.29
N LEU A 43 -13.98 -0.11 8.07
CA LEU A 43 -13.30 -1.36 7.77
C LEU A 43 -14.06 -2.51 8.42
N GLU A 44 -14.77 -3.26 7.61
CA GLU A 44 -15.43 -4.53 8.01
C GLU A 44 -14.42 -5.62 8.46
N PHE A 45 -13.12 -5.31 8.44
CA PHE A 45 -12.04 -6.24 8.73
C PHE A 45 -11.59 -6.12 10.19
N SER A 46 -12.14 -6.97 11.05
CA SER A 46 -11.72 -7.06 12.46
C SER A 46 -10.21 -7.40 12.64
N SER A 47 -9.56 -7.86 11.58
CA SER A 47 -8.15 -8.29 11.56
C SER A 47 -7.18 -7.25 11.00
N ARG A 48 -7.64 -6.03 10.68
CA ARG A 48 -6.80 -4.87 10.30
C ARG A 48 -6.87 -3.79 11.36
N LYS A 49 -5.72 -3.23 11.72
CA LYS A 49 -5.59 -2.11 12.66
C LYS A 49 -4.85 -0.96 11.98
N ALA A 50 -5.38 0.26 12.11
CA ALA A 50 -4.64 1.49 11.82
C ALA A 50 -3.87 1.89 13.08
N LEU A 51 -2.56 1.69 13.09
CA LEU A 51 -1.72 2.01 14.23
C LEU A 51 -1.45 3.52 14.30
N GLN A 52 -1.50 4.06 15.53
CA GLN A 52 -1.23 5.48 15.80
C GLN A 52 0.16 5.64 16.41
N PRO A 53 1.11 6.24 15.67
CA PRO A 53 2.42 6.52 16.20
C PRO A 53 2.35 7.47 17.39
N LEU A 54 3.05 7.14 18.45
CA LEU A 54 3.27 8.07 19.57
C LEU A 54 4.36 9.08 19.19
N ASP A 55 4.23 10.31 19.65
CA ASP A 55 5.24 11.34 19.46
C ASP A 55 6.62 10.90 19.94
N GLY A 56 7.65 11.16 19.15
CA GLY A 56 9.02 10.74 19.43
C GLY A 56 9.31 9.24 19.25
N SER A 57 8.33 8.45 18.79
CA SER A 57 8.54 7.03 18.46
C SER A 57 9.23 6.86 17.10
N ALA A 58 9.87 5.71 16.90
CA ALA A 58 10.46 5.38 15.58
C ALA A 58 9.42 5.37 14.45
N MET A 59 8.15 5.08 14.73
CA MET A 59 7.08 5.19 13.73
C MET A 59 6.84 6.65 13.34
N ALA A 60 6.83 7.57 14.30
CA ALA A 60 6.70 9.01 14.02
C ALA A 60 7.93 9.54 13.25
N GLU A 61 9.13 9.06 13.58
CA GLU A 61 10.35 9.36 12.83
C GLU A 61 10.26 8.88 11.38
N LEU A 62 9.78 7.66 11.15
CA LEU A 62 9.54 7.14 9.80
C LEU A 62 8.52 7.98 9.03
N GLN A 63 7.40 8.38 9.64
CA GLN A 63 6.44 9.28 8.98
C GLN A 63 7.07 10.62 8.59
N ASN A 64 7.90 11.18 9.46
CA ASN A 64 8.59 12.43 9.16
C ASN A 64 9.61 12.25 8.02
N TYR A 65 10.37 11.15 8.03
CA TYR A 65 11.26 10.81 6.93
C TYR A 65 10.52 10.71 5.59
N ILE A 66 9.40 9.98 5.53
CA ILE A 66 8.59 9.84 4.31
C ILE A 66 8.12 11.19 3.77
N LYS A 67 7.70 12.11 4.64
CA LYS A 67 7.31 13.48 4.23
C LYS A 67 8.44 14.24 3.55
N THR A 68 9.71 13.92 3.83
CA THR A 68 10.85 14.57 3.15
C THR A 68 11.06 14.12 1.71
N LEU A 69 10.41 13.03 1.29
CA LEU A 69 10.66 12.39 -0.02
C LEU A 69 9.93 13.06 -1.19
N HIS A 70 9.16 14.11 -0.98
CA HIS A 70 8.32 14.73 -2.02
C HIS A 70 9.09 15.12 -3.30
N ASN A 71 10.31 15.66 -3.20
CA ASN A 71 11.11 15.97 -4.40
C ASN A 71 11.56 14.72 -5.15
N VAL A 72 12.04 13.71 -4.41
CA VAL A 72 12.49 12.43 -5.00
C VAL A 72 11.33 11.71 -5.69
N LEU A 73 10.16 11.72 -5.07
CA LEU A 73 8.96 11.13 -5.66
C LEU A 73 8.50 11.93 -6.88
N SER A 74 8.53 13.27 -6.83
CA SER A 74 8.20 14.12 -7.98
C SER A 74 9.07 13.79 -9.20
N ASP A 75 10.38 13.68 -9.00
CA ASP A 75 11.33 13.36 -10.07
C ASP A 75 11.09 11.95 -10.64
N SER A 76 10.74 10.99 -9.79
CA SER A 76 10.51 9.61 -10.18
C SER A 76 9.18 9.39 -10.90
N LEU A 77 8.13 10.11 -10.47
CA LEU A 77 6.76 9.95 -10.97
C LEU A 77 6.46 10.86 -12.17
N GLY A 78 7.26 11.91 -12.36
CA GLY A 78 7.09 12.87 -13.47
C GLY A 78 5.98 13.89 -13.24
N PHE A 79 5.48 14.03 -12.02
CA PHE A 79 4.55 15.09 -11.61
C PHE A 79 4.95 15.65 -10.23
N LYS A 80 4.45 16.82 -9.90
CA LYS A 80 4.80 17.49 -8.65
C LYS A 80 4.03 16.90 -7.47
N VAL A 81 4.74 16.34 -6.50
CA VAL A 81 4.18 15.88 -5.23
C VAL A 81 4.15 17.05 -4.24
N HIS A 82 2.96 17.36 -3.73
CA HIS A 82 2.75 18.45 -2.79
C HIS A 82 2.65 17.97 -1.34
N THR A 83 1.95 16.85 -1.13
CA THR A 83 1.75 16.28 0.21
C THR A 83 1.92 14.77 0.18
N ILE A 84 2.39 14.23 1.30
CA ILE A 84 2.44 12.79 1.56
C ILE A 84 1.83 12.57 2.93
N GLU A 85 0.66 11.95 2.96
CA GLU A 85 0.01 11.50 4.19
C GLU A 85 0.21 10.00 4.35
N SER A 86 0.30 9.49 5.56
CA SER A 86 0.60 8.08 5.76
C SER A 86 -0.11 7.46 6.96
N THR A 87 -0.42 6.17 6.84
CA THR A 87 -1.03 5.34 7.88
C THR A 87 -0.28 4.02 7.98
N PHE A 88 -0.02 3.58 9.21
CA PHE A 88 0.51 2.25 9.46
C PHE A 88 -0.61 1.23 9.56
N TRP A 89 -0.49 0.17 8.77
CA TRP A 89 -1.42 -0.95 8.79
C TRP A 89 -0.79 -2.18 9.44
N LEU A 90 -1.51 -2.76 10.39
CA LEU A 90 -1.20 -4.07 10.95
C LEU A 90 -2.34 -5.02 10.59
N ASP A 91 -2.05 -5.95 9.69
CA ASP A 91 -2.96 -7.02 9.30
C ASP A 91 -2.58 -8.30 10.05
N SER A 92 -3.57 -9.05 10.50
CA SER A 92 -3.39 -10.26 11.29
C SER A 92 -4.26 -11.42 10.77
N HIS A 93 -4.29 -12.51 11.52
CA HIS A 93 -5.02 -13.73 11.17
C HIS A 93 -6.40 -13.48 10.54
N ASN A 94 -6.68 -14.20 9.49
CA ASN A 94 -7.89 -14.12 8.66
C ASN A 94 -8.02 -12.86 7.78
N PHE A 95 -7.07 -11.92 7.82
CA PHE A 95 -7.12 -10.79 6.91
C PHE A 95 -6.95 -11.25 5.46
N ILE A 96 -7.80 -10.74 4.61
CA ILE A 96 -7.69 -10.77 3.16
C ILE A 96 -8.20 -9.43 2.63
N PHE A 97 -7.53 -8.88 1.65
CA PHE A 97 -8.00 -7.68 0.97
C PHE A 97 -8.38 -8.08 -0.47
N PRO A 98 -9.69 -8.14 -0.78
CA PRO A 98 -10.14 -8.56 -2.10
C PRO A 98 -9.68 -7.56 -3.17
N ALA A 99 -9.66 -8.00 -4.41
CA ALA A 99 -9.32 -7.12 -5.53
C ALA A 99 -10.29 -5.93 -5.60
N HIS A 100 -9.72 -4.73 -5.72
CA HIS A 100 -10.44 -3.46 -5.75
C HIS A 100 -9.64 -2.42 -6.51
N ILE A 101 -10.27 -1.30 -6.79
CA ILE A 101 -9.64 -0.09 -7.31
C ILE A 101 -9.80 0.98 -6.23
N ASP A 102 -8.75 1.72 -5.95
CA ASP A 102 -8.77 2.78 -4.95
C ASP A 102 -9.73 3.91 -5.36
N ASN A 103 -10.17 4.67 -4.36
CA ASN A 103 -11.07 5.81 -4.58
C ASN A 103 -10.47 6.79 -5.59
N PRO A 104 -11.24 7.28 -6.58
CA PRO A 104 -10.80 8.27 -7.58
C PRO A 104 -10.21 9.55 -6.99
N GLY A 105 -10.56 9.92 -5.76
CA GLY A 105 -9.98 11.07 -5.06
C GLY A 105 -8.54 10.89 -4.58
N ILE A 106 -7.96 9.71 -4.73
CA ILE A 106 -6.56 9.42 -4.45
C ILE A 106 -5.79 9.52 -5.77
N GLU A 107 -4.90 10.50 -5.92
CA GLU A 107 -4.14 10.67 -7.17
C GLU A 107 -3.06 9.60 -7.31
N SER A 108 -2.34 9.31 -6.23
CA SER A 108 -1.32 8.28 -6.21
C SER A 108 -1.21 7.67 -4.82
N ALA A 109 -0.83 6.39 -4.76
CA ALA A 109 -0.63 5.68 -3.51
C ALA A 109 0.71 4.93 -3.52
N MET A 110 1.33 4.87 -2.35
CA MET A 110 2.52 4.07 -2.09
C MET A 110 2.28 3.14 -0.92
N GLN A 111 2.66 1.88 -1.05
CA GLN A 111 2.71 0.96 0.08
C GLN A 111 4.11 0.40 0.23
N ILE A 112 4.67 0.53 1.44
CA ILE A 112 5.97 -0.02 1.80
C ILE A 112 5.78 -1.07 2.88
N TYR A 113 6.37 -2.23 2.67
CA TYR A 113 6.30 -3.35 3.59
C TYR A 113 7.40 -3.23 4.65
N LEU A 114 7.02 -3.30 5.92
CA LEU A 114 7.93 -3.05 7.04
C LEU A 114 8.49 -4.35 7.67
N ASN A 115 7.90 -5.50 7.31
CA ASN A 115 8.39 -6.82 7.68
C ASN A 115 8.25 -7.80 6.51
N ASP A 116 8.84 -8.96 6.64
CA ASP A 116 8.65 -10.06 5.70
C ASP A 116 7.37 -10.84 6.06
N CYS A 117 6.56 -11.15 5.04
CA CYS A 117 5.39 -12.00 5.19
C CYS A 117 5.17 -12.79 3.89
N PRO A 118 5.78 -13.96 3.73
CA PRO A 118 5.78 -14.69 2.47
C PRO A 118 4.38 -15.12 2.03
N ASN A 119 4.16 -15.14 0.72
CA ASN A 119 2.90 -15.51 0.06
C ASN A 119 1.69 -14.62 0.41
N THR A 120 1.95 -13.35 0.74
CA THR A 120 0.89 -12.40 1.12
C THR A 120 1.07 -11.03 0.46
N GLY A 121 1.76 -10.98 -0.64
CA GLY A 121 2.05 -9.75 -1.38
C GLY A 121 0.82 -9.08 -2.01
N THR A 122 1.06 -8.09 -2.82
CA THR A 122 0.00 -7.39 -3.56
C THR A 122 0.06 -7.79 -5.03
N ILE A 123 -1.08 -8.21 -5.57
CA ILE A 123 -1.23 -8.55 -6.99
C ILE A 123 -1.95 -7.40 -7.68
N PHE A 124 -1.38 -6.93 -8.78
CA PHE A 124 -2.04 -6.06 -9.74
C PHE A 124 -2.54 -6.88 -10.92
N TYR A 125 -3.77 -6.61 -11.34
CA TYR A 125 -4.43 -7.35 -12.41
C TYR A 125 -4.45 -6.51 -13.70
N GLN A 126 -4.42 -7.18 -14.83
CA GLN A 126 -4.67 -6.55 -16.12
C GLN A 126 -6.17 -6.49 -16.32
N VAL A 127 -6.70 -5.29 -16.49
CA VAL A 127 -8.10 -5.04 -16.76
C VAL A 127 -8.23 -4.00 -17.86
N GLU A 128 -9.31 -4.08 -18.62
CA GLU A 128 -9.63 -3.08 -19.63
C GLU A 128 -10.54 -2.00 -19.02
N PRO A 129 -10.43 -0.73 -19.46
CA PRO A 129 -11.23 0.37 -18.91
C PRO A 129 -12.74 0.13 -18.97
N GLU A 130 -13.21 -0.61 -19.97
CA GLU A 130 -14.62 -0.95 -20.19
C GLU A 130 -15.17 -1.91 -19.12
N GLU A 131 -14.31 -2.62 -18.40
CA GLU A 131 -14.69 -3.52 -17.31
C GLU A 131 -14.91 -2.80 -15.98
N ILE A 132 -14.68 -1.47 -15.97
CA ILE A 132 -14.77 -0.63 -14.78
C ILE A 132 -15.96 0.30 -14.90
N GLU A 133 -16.88 0.21 -13.96
CA GLU A 133 -18.02 1.12 -13.86
C GLU A 133 -17.81 2.16 -12.75
N ASP A 134 -18.31 3.38 -12.98
CA ASP A 134 -18.43 4.40 -11.96
C ASP A 134 -19.71 4.12 -11.16
N LYS A 135 -19.62 4.07 -9.84
CA LYS A 135 -20.80 4.05 -8.98
C LYS A 135 -21.26 5.47 -8.67
N ASP A 136 -22.46 5.81 -9.07
CA ASP A 136 -23.04 7.15 -9.00
C ASP A 136 -23.04 7.77 -7.59
N ASP A 137 -23.22 6.95 -6.55
CA ASP A 137 -23.44 7.47 -5.18
C ASP A 137 -22.18 7.50 -4.30
N SER A 138 -21.03 6.99 -4.73
CA SER A 138 -19.88 6.81 -3.84
C SER A 138 -18.54 7.29 -4.39
N GLN A 139 -18.50 7.79 -5.62
CA GLN A 139 -17.26 8.15 -6.32
C GLN A 139 -16.22 7.00 -6.30
N LYS A 140 -16.69 5.76 -6.37
CA LYS A 140 -15.84 4.57 -6.38
C LYS A 140 -15.95 3.88 -7.72
N TRP A 141 -14.81 3.49 -8.25
CA TRP A 141 -14.78 2.57 -9.38
C TRP A 141 -15.10 1.15 -8.92
N HIS A 142 -15.80 0.42 -9.75
CA HIS A 142 -16.18 -0.94 -9.48
C HIS A 142 -15.82 -1.86 -10.64
N TYR A 143 -15.07 -2.92 -10.33
CA TYR A 143 -14.78 -3.93 -11.33
C TYR A 143 -15.98 -4.87 -11.46
N THR A 144 -16.51 -5.01 -12.68
CA THR A 144 -17.70 -5.81 -12.98
C THR A 144 -17.37 -7.18 -13.55
N GLY A 145 -16.13 -7.38 -13.99
CA GLY A 145 -15.69 -8.61 -14.61
C GLY A 145 -15.37 -9.72 -13.61
N THR A 146 -15.15 -10.92 -14.13
CA THR A 146 -14.56 -12.02 -13.37
C THR A 146 -13.06 -12.03 -13.63
N ILE A 147 -12.25 -11.92 -12.58
CA ILE A 147 -10.79 -11.91 -12.71
C ILE A 147 -10.31 -13.28 -13.21
N PRO A 148 -9.81 -13.39 -14.45
CA PRO A 148 -9.30 -14.67 -14.95
C PRO A 148 -7.97 -15.01 -14.27
N PRO A 149 -7.63 -16.28 -14.11
CA PRO A 149 -6.37 -16.71 -13.49
C PRO A 149 -5.09 -16.20 -14.19
N ARG A 150 -5.20 -15.73 -15.43
CA ARG A 150 -4.07 -15.22 -16.24
C ARG A 150 -4.00 -13.70 -16.34
N SER A 151 -4.82 -12.99 -15.59
CA SER A 151 -4.89 -11.53 -15.65
C SER A 151 -3.86 -10.83 -14.73
N ILE A 152 -2.90 -11.55 -14.17
CA ILE A 152 -1.86 -10.94 -13.33
C ILE A 152 -0.95 -10.09 -14.21
N ARG A 153 -0.94 -8.80 -13.93
CA ARG A 153 -0.02 -7.83 -14.53
C ARG A 153 1.32 -7.82 -13.81
N HIS A 154 1.28 -7.81 -12.48
CA HIS A 154 2.47 -7.82 -11.64
C HIS A 154 2.14 -8.29 -10.22
N GLU A 155 3.11 -8.91 -9.56
CA GLU A 155 3.02 -9.31 -8.15
C GLU A 155 4.20 -8.74 -7.37
N PHE A 156 3.90 -8.02 -6.30
CA PHE A 156 4.90 -7.54 -5.35
C PHE A 156 4.93 -8.47 -4.14
N ALA A 157 6.04 -9.15 -3.93
CA ALA A 157 6.25 -9.96 -2.73
C ALA A 157 6.24 -9.06 -1.48
N PHE A 158 5.64 -9.54 -0.39
CA PHE A 158 5.64 -8.81 0.88
C PHE A 158 6.98 -9.00 1.58
N GLU A 159 7.97 -8.25 1.13
CA GLU A 159 9.37 -8.27 1.61
C GLU A 159 9.71 -6.93 2.25
N LYS A 160 10.41 -6.99 3.36
CA LYS A 160 10.80 -5.81 4.15
C LYS A 160 11.56 -4.78 3.30
N ASN A 161 11.19 -3.51 3.45
CA ASN A 161 11.72 -2.34 2.73
C ASN A 161 11.49 -2.37 1.21
N ASN A 162 10.58 -3.20 0.76
CA ASN A 162 10.10 -3.21 -0.61
C ASN A 162 8.63 -2.76 -0.65
N GLY A 163 8.14 -2.45 -1.84
CA GLY A 163 6.76 -2.06 -2.01
C GLY A 163 6.48 -1.55 -3.42
N TYR A 164 5.45 -0.77 -3.53
CA TYR A 164 5.04 -0.20 -4.80
C TYR A 164 4.53 1.23 -4.67
N ILE A 165 4.57 1.95 -5.80
CA ILE A 165 3.80 3.18 -6.01
C ILE A 165 2.89 2.93 -7.21
N MET A 166 1.63 3.32 -7.09
CA MET A 166 0.70 3.35 -8.21
C MET A 166 0.18 4.77 -8.44
N ILE A 167 0.13 5.19 -9.70
CA ILE A 167 -0.65 6.34 -10.11
C ILE A 167 -2.07 5.84 -10.32
N ASN A 168 -3.00 6.31 -9.48
CA ASN A 168 -4.34 5.76 -9.45
C ASN A 168 -5.12 6.13 -10.71
N ASN A 169 -5.67 5.12 -11.36
CA ASN A 169 -6.57 5.26 -12.50
C ASN A 169 -7.52 4.06 -12.56
N ARG A 170 -8.47 4.08 -13.48
CA ARG A 170 -9.52 3.05 -13.62
C ARG A 170 -8.97 1.63 -13.84
N THR A 171 -7.71 1.47 -14.22
CA THR A 171 -7.12 0.15 -14.51
C THR A 171 -6.20 -0.39 -13.44
N GLN A 172 -6.13 0.26 -12.28
CA GLN A 172 -5.28 -0.19 -11.16
C GLN A 172 -6.03 -1.15 -10.21
N LEU A 173 -6.66 -2.18 -10.79
CA LEU A 173 -7.26 -3.25 -10.01
C LEU A 173 -6.16 -4.02 -9.29
N HIS A 174 -6.24 -4.08 -7.96
CA HIS A 174 -5.25 -4.78 -7.15
C HIS A 174 -5.87 -5.40 -5.90
N GLY A 175 -5.17 -6.35 -5.33
CA GLY A 175 -5.61 -7.05 -4.13
C GLY A 175 -4.48 -7.84 -3.49
N MET A 176 -4.80 -8.60 -2.48
CA MET A 176 -3.84 -9.39 -1.73
C MET A 176 -3.70 -10.80 -2.31
N ASN A 177 -2.48 -11.31 -2.35
CA ASN A 177 -2.21 -12.70 -2.68
C ASN A 177 -2.46 -13.60 -1.46
N GLY A 178 -3.69 -14.12 -1.36
CA GLY A 178 -4.07 -15.06 -0.31
C GLY A 178 -4.49 -14.40 1.01
N LYS A 179 -4.90 -15.26 1.95
CA LYS A 179 -5.40 -14.92 3.28
C LYS A 179 -4.34 -15.20 4.32
N LEU A 180 -4.22 -14.33 5.33
CA LEU A 180 -3.26 -14.52 6.43
C LEU A 180 -3.66 -15.70 7.32
N ASN A 181 -2.70 -16.58 7.60
CA ASN A 181 -2.84 -17.64 8.59
C ASN A 181 -2.54 -17.14 10.02
N ALA A 182 -2.66 -18.02 11.03
CA ALA A 182 -2.53 -17.65 12.43
C ALA A 182 -1.13 -17.14 12.83
N SER A 183 -0.07 -17.52 12.11
CA SER A 183 1.30 -17.11 12.38
C SER A 183 1.76 -15.90 11.57
N GLN A 184 0.95 -15.44 10.62
CA GLN A 184 1.32 -14.35 9.73
C GLN A 184 0.78 -13.02 10.23
N ARG A 185 1.63 -12.01 10.14
CA ARG A 185 1.29 -10.60 10.38
C ARG A 185 1.94 -9.77 9.28
N ARG A 186 1.18 -8.87 8.68
CA ARG A 186 1.68 -7.89 7.72
C ARG A 186 1.72 -6.53 8.41
N PHE A 187 2.89 -5.93 8.42
CA PHE A 187 3.09 -4.58 8.90
C PHE A 187 3.56 -3.72 7.74
N SER A 188 2.79 -2.70 7.40
CA SER A 188 3.07 -1.84 6.24
C SER A 188 2.77 -0.37 6.53
N LEU A 189 3.41 0.50 5.77
CA LEU A 189 3.12 1.92 5.70
C LEU A 189 2.43 2.18 4.36
N TYR A 190 1.21 2.69 4.40
CA TYR A 190 0.46 3.15 3.24
C TYR A 190 0.47 4.67 3.19
N CYS A 191 0.76 5.22 2.02
CA CYS A 191 0.87 6.66 1.82
C CYS A 191 -0.06 7.11 0.70
N TRP A 192 -0.80 8.19 0.96
CA TRP A 192 -1.48 8.99 -0.07
C TRP A 192 -0.52 10.07 -0.55
N ILE A 193 -0.35 10.17 -1.86
CA ILE A 193 0.56 11.10 -2.52
C ILE A 193 -0.27 12.02 -3.42
N ASN A 194 -0.26 13.31 -3.12
CA ASN A 194 -1.03 14.34 -3.85
C ASN A 194 -0.13 15.51 -4.25
#